data_bfc591a931503ccbff3eac4cefd6e3e7
#
_entry.id   bfc591a931503ccbff3eac4cefd6e3e7
#
_cell.length_a   1.000
_cell.length_b   1.000
_cell.length_c   1.000
_cell.angle_alpha   90.00
_cell.angle_beta   90.00
_cell.angle_gamma   90.00
#
_symmetry.space_group_name_H-M   'P 1'
#
loop_
_entity.id
_entity.type
_entity.pdbx_description
1 polymer ?
#
loop_
_entity_poly.entity_id
_entity_poly.type
_entity_poly.pdbx_seq_one_letter_code
_entity_poly.pdbx_strand_id
1 'polypeptide(L)'
;MSIDVDLIIRIGVAGLLGAIIGIEREIRSKEAGLKTHFLVAVGSALIMVVSKYAFSDIMNEEHMALDPSRIAAQVVSGVGFLGAGTIIIQKQAVKGLTTAAGLWATAGIGLAIGAGMYVVGIGATILVLIGLEIVSRIFKVQFLFPQNITVQMCINKHEAVQQIVETLQVKGIPILSYEVEALQQGTEIVYKVGMQLKNISSEEKNEFIQHMQTLPEVTFIKLKL
;
A
#
# COMPACT_ATOMS: atom_id res chain seq x y z
N MET A 1 31.79 15.72 23.57
CA MET A 1 30.35 16.00 23.25
C MET A 1 29.59 15.51 24.46
N SER A 2 28.67 16.30 25.04
CA SER A 2 27.88 15.84 26.16
C SER A 2 27.01 14.66 25.75
N ILE A 3 26.70 13.74 26.64
CA ILE A 3 25.83 12.57 26.38
C ILE A 3 24.52 13.01 25.78
N ASP A 4 23.94 14.11 26.28
CA ASP A 4 22.66 14.66 25.82
C ASP A 4 22.69 15.06 24.34
N VAL A 5 23.79 15.65 23.87
CA VAL A 5 23.94 16.05 22.46
C VAL A 5 24.00 14.83 21.54
N ASP A 6 24.70 13.76 21.96
CA ASP A 6 24.72 12.50 21.19
C ASP A 6 23.31 11.89 21.08
N LEU A 7 22.55 11.88 22.17
CA LEU A 7 21.20 11.34 22.17
C LEU A 7 20.25 12.12 21.25
N ILE A 8 20.37 13.46 21.23
CA ILE A 8 19.59 14.32 20.31
C ILE A 8 19.99 14.03 18.86
N ILE A 9 21.30 13.87 18.59
CA ILE A 9 21.77 13.53 17.24
C ILE A 9 21.19 12.20 16.77
N ARG A 10 21.12 11.18 17.62
CA ARG A 10 20.51 9.87 17.29
C ARG A 10 19.03 10.05 16.85
N ILE A 11 18.27 10.81 17.63
CA ILE A 11 16.86 11.09 17.30
C ILE A 11 16.74 11.83 15.96
N GLY A 12 17.62 12.83 15.73
CA GLY A 12 17.66 13.58 14.47
C GLY A 12 18.02 12.69 13.27
N VAL A 13 19.02 11.83 13.40
CA VAL A 13 19.42 10.88 12.35
C VAL A 13 18.30 9.89 12.07
N ALA A 14 17.65 9.36 13.10
CA ALA A 14 16.50 8.49 12.90
C ALA A 14 15.37 9.18 12.11
N GLY A 15 15.06 10.43 12.48
CA GLY A 15 14.08 11.23 11.76
C GLY A 15 14.46 11.44 10.28
N LEU A 16 15.72 11.74 10.01
CA LEU A 16 16.22 11.91 8.64
C LEU A 16 16.06 10.61 7.81
N LEU A 17 16.42 9.46 8.36
CA LEU A 17 16.25 8.18 7.67
C LEU A 17 14.78 7.85 7.44
N GLY A 18 13.91 8.11 8.43
CA GLY A 18 12.47 7.97 8.26
C GLY A 18 11.91 8.91 7.19
N ALA A 19 12.39 10.17 7.15
CA ALA A 19 12.02 11.13 6.12
C ALA A 19 12.38 10.64 4.70
N ILE A 20 13.57 10.08 4.51
CA ILE A 20 14.02 9.55 3.21
C ILE A 20 13.06 8.44 2.73
N ILE A 21 12.68 7.51 3.60
CA ILE A 21 11.68 6.48 3.27
C ILE A 21 10.34 7.13 2.95
N GLY A 22 9.91 8.09 3.79
CA GLY A 22 8.64 8.77 3.64
C GLY A 22 8.50 9.59 2.35
N ILE A 23 9.58 10.21 1.87
CA ILE A 23 9.62 10.91 0.57
C ILE A 23 9.33 9.95 -0.58
N GLU A 24 9.96 8.78 -0.59
CA GLU A 24 9.70 7.76 -1.60
C GLU A 24 8.23 7.32 -1.58
N ARG A 25 7.65 7.16 -0.40
CA ARG A 25 6.22 6.82 -0.24
C ARG A 25 5.30 7.93 -0.72
N GLU A 26 5.61 9.19 -0.41
CA GLU A 26 4.82 10.35 -0.82
C GLU A 26 4.85 10.57 -2.33
N ILE A 27 6.01 10.45 -2.97
CA ILE A 27 6.17 10.52 -4.43
C ILE A 27 5.29 9.44 -5.12
N ARG A 28 5.12 8.28 -4.49
CA ARG A 28 4.29 7.18 -5.00
C ARG A 28 2.83 7.25 -4.56
N SER A 29 2.40 8.34 -3.94
CA SER A 29 1.02 8.54 -3.46
C SER A 29 0.52 7.39 -2.59
N LYS A 30 1.38 6.92 -1.63
CA LYS A 30 1.02 5.91 -0.64
C LYS A 30 0.36 6.54 0.58
N GLU A 31 -0.37 5.74 1.35
CA GLU A 31 -1.22 6.16 2.48
C GLU A 31 -0.43 6.85 3.60
N ALA A 32 0.85 6.46 3.83
CA ALA A 32 1.75 7.11 4.77
C ALA A 32 2.96 7.68 4.01
N GLY A 33 3.15 8.98 4.07
CA GLY A 33 4.22 9.74 3.43
C GLY A 33 5.31 10.22 4.38
N LEU A 34 5.97 11.34 4.01
CA LEU A 34 7.10 11.96 4.69
C LEU A 34 6.85 12.17 6.19
N LYS A 35 5.76 12.86 6.54
CA LYS A 35 5.47 13.24 7.93
C LYS A 35 5.29 12.01 8.82
N THR A 36 4.59 10.98 8.32
CA THR A 36 4.29 9.78 9.11
C THR A 36 5.55 8.97 9.39
N HIS A 37 6.39 8.71 8.37
CA HIS A 37 7.64 7.96 8.55
C HIS A 37 8.64 8.73 9.42
N PHE A 38 8.76 10.04 9.25
CA PHE A 38 9.59 10.90 10.10
C PHE A 38 9.18 10.75 11.57
N LEU A 39 7.89 10.93 11.90
CA LEU A 39 7.40 10.86 13.28
C LEU A 39 7.55 9.47 13.88
N VAL A 40 7.31 8.40 13.12
CA VAL A 40 7.50 7.02 13.58
C VAL A 40 8.97 6.76 13.91
N ALA A 41 9.90 7.20 13.07
CA ALA A 41 11.34 7.03 13.31
C ALA A 41 11.81 7.82 14.54
N VAL A 42 11.42 9.11 14.65
CA VAL A 42 11.75 9.97 15.78
C VAL A 42 11.18 9.42 17.08
N GLY A 43 9.90 9.04 17.10
CA GLY A 43 9.24 8.47 18.28
C GLY A 43 9.89 7.16 18.72
N SER A 44 10.21 6.28 17.77
CA SER A 44 10.89 5.01 18.06
C SER A 44 12.29 5.21 18.62
N ALA A 45 13.06 6.13 18.04
CA ALA A 45 14.40 6.46 18.54
C ALA A 45 14.36 7.08 19.94
N LEU A 46 13.41 8.00 20.18
CA LEU A 46 13.20 8.60 21.51
C LEU A 46 12.87 7.51 22.55
N ILE A 47 11.93 6.62 22.25
CA ILE A 47 11.55 5.53 23.16
C ILE A 47 12.74 4.62 23.45
N MET A 48 13.57 4.32 22.44
CA MET A 48 14.78 3.52 22.63
C MET A 48 15.83 4.25 23.51
N VAL A 49 16.00 5.55 23.33
CA VAL A 49 16.86 6.38 24.19
C VAL A 49 16.37 6.36 25.63
N VAL A 50 15.06 6.58 25.84
CA VAL A 50 14.44 6.50 27.18
C VAL A 50 14.63 5.11 27.77
N SER A 51 14.38 4.05 26.99
CA SER A 51 14.52 2.65 27.44
C SER A 51 15.92 2.32 27.92
N LYS A 52 16.94 2.90 27.27
CA LYS A 52 18.35 2.57 27.54
C LYS A 52 18.99 3.47 28.61
N TYR A 53 18.58 4.73 28.70
CA TYR A 53 19.33 5.73 29.47
C TYR A 53 18.53 6.39 30.59
N ALA A 54 17.19 6.39 30.57
CA ALA A 54 16.38 7.15 31.53
C ALA A 54 16.48 6.66 32.99
N PHE A 55 16.91 5.42 33.18
CA PHE A 55 16.95 4.77 34.51
C PHE A 55 18.38 4.55 35.01
N SER A 56 19.36 5.24 34.43
CA SER A 56 20.76 5.06 34.75
C SER A 56 21.13 5.47 36.19
N ASP A 57 20.36 6.38 36.79
CA ASP A 57 20.50 6.88 38.14
C ASP A 57 20.20 5.83 39.22
N ILE A 58 19.28 4.90 38.94
CA ILE A 58 18.87 3.84 39.89
C ILE A 58 19.57 2.52 39.66
N MET A 59 20.37 2.38 38.59
CA MET A 59 21.06 1.11 38.26
C MET A 59 22.14 0.69 39.29
N ASN A 60 22.56 1.61 40.16
CA ASN A 60 23.60 1.34 41.19
C ASN A 60 22.98 0.84 42.52
N GLU A 61 21.67 0.69 42.62
CA GLU A 61 21.06 0.14 43.84
C GLU A 61 21.14 -1.39 43.87
N GLU A 62 21.47 -1.92 45.05
CA GLU A 62 21.57 -3.38 45.25
C GLU A 62 20.21 -4.04 44.93
N HIS A 63 20.26 -5.09 44.10
CA HIS A 63 19.08 -5.90 43.65
C HIS A 63 18.22 -5.29 42.55
N MET A 64 18.60 -4.19 41.90
CA MET A 64 17.91 -3.70 40.70
C MET A 64 18.52 -4.26 39.41
N ALA A 65 17.67 -4.94 38.60
CA ALA A 65 18.01 -5.36 37.24
C ALA A 65 17.13 -4.61 36.26
N LEU A 66 17.73 -3.77 35.42
CA LEU A 66 17.05 -3.08 34.34
C LEU A 66 17.09 -3.90 33.07
N ASP A 67 15.93 -4.08 32.44
CA ASP A 67 15.83 -4.67 31.10
C ASP A 67 15.44 -3.59 30.09
N PRO A 68 16.41 -3.05 29.32
CA PRO A 68 16.16 -2.01 28.35
C PRO A 68 15.27 -2.48 27.18
N SER A 69 15.08 -3.78 27.00
CA SER A 69 14.26 -4.30 25.92
C SER A 69 12.77 -4.11 26.15
N ARG A 70 12.31 -4.03 27.39
CA ARG A 70 10.87 -4.03 27.75
C ARG A 70 10.13 -2.81 27.21
N ILE A 71 10.68 -1.61 27.36
CA ILE A 71 10.06 -0.39 26.84
C ILE A 71 10.18 -0.34 25.32
N ALA A 72 11.35 -0.69 24.78
CA ALA A 72 11.58 -0.74 23.35
C ALA A 72 10.64 -1.76 22.65
N ALA A 73 10.36 -2.90 23.28
CA ALA A 73 9.43 -3.91 22.76
C ALA A 73 8.00 -3.36 22.55
N GLN A 74 7.57 -2.38 23.36
CA GLN A 74 6.26 -1.75 23.21
C GLN A 74 6.15 -0.95 21.91
N VAL A 75 7.26 -0.45 21.34
CA VAL A 75 7.25 0.21 20.03
C VAL A 75 6.86 -0.79 18.95
N VAL A 76 7.42 -2.01 18.98
CA VAL A 76 7.14 -3.06 18.00
C VAL A 76 5.67 -3.47 18.03
N SER A 77 5.09 -3.57 19.23
CA SER A 77 3.67 -3.84 19.41
C SER A 77 2.80 -2.65 18.99
N GLY A 78 3.15 -1.44 19.47
CA GLY A 78 2.37 -0.22 19.25
C GLY A 78 2.30 0.22 17.79
N VAL A 79 3.39 0.04 17.02
CA VAL A 79 3.41 0.37 15.60
C VAL A 79 2.46 -0.52 14.79
N GLY A 80 2.15 -1.72 15.29
CA GLY A 80 1.16 -2.60 14.68
C GLY A 80 -0.22 -1.96 14.59
N PHE A 81 -0.62 -1.16 15.59
CA PHE A 81 -1.87 -0.38 15.56
C PHE A 81 -1.87 0.69 14.46
N LEU A 82 -0.76 1.43 14.30
CA LEU A 82 -0.61 2.40 13.23
C LEU A 82 -0.63 1.73 11.86
N GLY A 83 0.08 0.61 11.73
CA GLY A 83 0.08 -0.20 10.50
C GLY A 83 -1.32 -0.68 10.13
N ALA A 84 -2.06 -1.24 11.09
CA ALA A 84 -3.44 -1.67 10.87
C ALA A 84 -4.35 -0.52 10.41
N GLY A 85 -4.15 0.69 10.96
CA GLY A 85 -4.87 1.90 10.55
C GLY A 85 -4.64 2.32 9.10
N THR A 86 -3.57 1.86 8.44
CA THR A 86 -3.30 2.13 7.02
C THR A 86 -3.89 1.09 6.07
N ILE A 87 -4.38 -0.05 6.60
CA ILE A 87 -4.92 -1.14 5.79
C ILE A 87 -6.41 -0.88 5.54
N ILE A 88 -6.76 -0.72 4.27
CA ILE A 88 -8.13 -0.45 3.82
C ILE A 88 -8.61 -1.66 3.01
N ILE A 89 -9.73 -2.24 3.44
CA ILE A 89 -10.39 -3.34 2.73
C ILE A 89 -11.60 -2.78 2.02
N GLN A 90 -11.59 -2.82 0.69
CA GLN A 90 -12.71 -2.36 -0.16
C GLN A 90 -13.14 -3.48 -1.10
N LYS A 91 -14.33 -4.02 -0.90
CA LYS A 91 -14.89 -5.13 -1.69
C LYS A 91 -13.88 -6.31 -1.77
N GLN A 92 -13.22 -6.49 -2.92
CA GLN A 92 -12.24 -7.57 -3.16
C GLN A 92 -10.78 -7.08 -3.18
N ALA A 93 -10.51 -5.82 -2.84
CA ALA A 93 -9.17 -5.24 -2.85
C ALA A 93 -8.71 -4.86 -1.44
N VAL A 94 -7.49 -5.25 -1.10
CA VAL A 94 -6.81 -4.84 0.13
C VAL A 94 -5.69 -3.89 -0.24
N LYS A 95 -5.69 -2.67 0.32
CA LYS A 95 -4.66 -1.64 0.12
C LYS A 95 -3.95 -1.36 1.44
N GLY A 96 -2.75 -0.76 1.40
CA GLY A 96 -2.02 -0.32 2.58
C GLY A 96 -1.12 -1.37 3.23
N LEU A 97 -1.12 -2.65 2.79
CA LEU A 97 -0.26 -3.69 3.38
C LEU A 97 1.23 -3.35 3.33
N THR A 98 1.71 -2.88 2.17
CA THR A 98 3.11 -2.45 2.00
C THR A 98 3.43 -1.21 2.84
N THR A 99 2.45 -0.30 3.00
CA THR A 99 2.57 0.88 3.85
C THR A 99 2.69 0.48 5.32
N ALA A 100 1.87 -0.45 5.79
CA ALA A 100 1.95 -0.99 7.15
C ALA A 100 3.31 -1.64 7.44
N ALA A 101 3.81 -2.48 6.51
CA ALA A 101 5.14 -3.08 6.61
C ALA A 101 6.26 -2.03 6.61
N GLY A 102 6.13 -0.97 5.78
CA GLY A 102 7.06 0.16 5.74
C GLY A 102 7.14 0.92 7.06
N LEU A 103 6.00 1.19 7.69
CA LEU A 103 5.94 1.84 9.00
C LEU A 103 6.59 0.97 10.09
N TRP A 104 6.34 -0.33 10.06
CA TRP A 104 6.94 -1.28 11.00
C TRP A 104 8.48 -1.32 10.86
N ALA A 105 8.98 -1.38 9.62
CA ALA A 105 10.42 -1.31 9.34
C ALA A 105 11.04 0.02 9.77
N THR A 106 10.34 1.15 9.52
CA THR A 106 10.79 2.50 9.93
C THR A 106 10.90 2.61 11.46
N ALA A 107 9.97 2.01 12.21
CA ALA A 107 10.06 1.96 13.66
C ALA A 107 11.29 1.17 14.12
N GLY A 108 11.59 0.01 13.50
CA GLY A 108 12.80 -0.77 13.76
C GLY A 108 14.09 0.00 13.48
N ILE A 109 14.12 0.78 12.39
CA ILE A 109 15.25 1.69 12.07
C ILE A 109 15.41 2.74 13.16
N GLY A 110 14.31 3.35 13.62
CA GLY A 110 14.32 4.30 14.72
C GLY A 110 14.90 3.70 16.01
N LEU A 111 14.45 2.50 16.38
CA LEU A 111 15.00 1.76 17.54
C LEU A 111 16.51 1.50 17.39
N ALA A 112 16.97 1.07 16.22
CA ALA A 112 18.37 0.78 15.95
C ALA A 112 19.25 2.04 16.11
N ILE A 113 18.83 3.16 15.50
CA ILE A 113 19.57 4.42 15.59
C ILE A 113 19.53 4.98 17.03
N GLY A 114 18.38 4.92 17.72
CA GLY A 114 18.26 5.29 19.13
C GLY A 114 19.19 4.49 20.05
N ALA A 115 19.38 3.22 19.76
CA ALA A 115 20.34 2.35 20.45
C ALA A 115 21.83 2.70 20.15
N GLY A 116 22.11 3.52 19.13
CA GLY A 116 23.45 3.86 18.66
C GLY A 116 23.97 2.95 17.55
N MET A 117 23.14 2.08 16.97
CA MET A 117 23.50 1.12 15.92
C MET A 117 23.35 1.79 14.52
N TYR A 118 24.15 2.82 14.25
CA TYR A 118 24.05 3.64 13.02
C TYR A 118 24.21 2.81 11.73
N VAL A 119 25.24 1.95 11.69
CA VAL A 119 25.50 1.13 10.49
C VAL A 119 24.32 0.20 10.18
N VAL A 120 23.71 -0.39 11.21
CA VAL A 120 22.54 -1.26 11.06
C VAL A 120 21.31 -0.46 10.59
N GLY A 121 21.06 0.70 11.20
CA GLY A 121 19.92 1.54 10.82
C GLY A 121 20.04 2.10 9.39
N ILE A 122 21.23 2.56 8.99
CA ILE A 122 21.49 3.03 7.62
C ILE A 122 21.36 1.87 6.62
N GLY A 123 21.99 0.73 6.92
CA GLY A 123 21.87 -0.46 6.08
C GLY A 123 20.44 -0.94 5.92
N ALA A 124 19.67 -0.97 7.01
CA ALA A 124 18.25 -1.31 6.97
C ALA A 124 17.45 -0.33 6.12
N THR A 125 17.74 0.97 6.22
CA THR A 125 17.07 2.00 5.38
C THR A 125 17.32 1.74 3.90
N ILE A 126 18.57 1.46 3.51
CA ILE A 126 18.93 1.14 2.12
C ILE A 126 18.17 -0.12 1.66
N LEU A 127 18.15 -1.18 2.46
CA LEU A 127 17.44 -2.42 2.13
C LEU A 127 15.93 -2.20 2.00
N VAL A 128 15.32 -1.39 2.86
CA VAL A 128 13.90 -1.03 2.79
C VAL A 128 13.62 -0.30 1.50
N LEU A 129 14.41 0.73 1.14
CA LEU A 129 14.24 1.47 -0.11
C LEU A 129 14.41 0.58 -1.34
N ILE A 130 15.42 -0.28 -1.34
CA ILE A 130 15.62 -1.28 -2.40
C ILE A 130 14.41 -2.21 -2.49
N GLY A 131 13.93 -2.74 -1.38
CA GLY A 131 12.76 -3.62 -1.35
C GLY A 131 11.50 -2.95 -1.88
N LEU A 132 11.25 -1.71 -1.47
CA LEU A 132 10.10 -0.93 -1.91
C LEU A 132 10.15 -0.58 -3.41
N GLU A 133 11.34 -0.32 -3.97
CA GLU A 133 11.54 0.02 -5.39
C GLU A 133 11.68 -1.22 -6.27
N ILE A 134 12.60 -2.13 -5.95
CA ILE A 134 12.93 -3.28 -6.82
C ILE A 134 11.78 -4.28 -6.84
N VAL A 135 11.22 -4.61 -5.67
CA VAL A 135 10.07 -5.53 -5.62
C VAL A 135 8.90 -4.95 -6.43
N SER A 136 8.65 -3.63 -6.33
CA SER A 136 7.61 -2.98 -7.12
C SER A 136 7.90 -2.97 -8.63
N ARG A 137 9.17 -2.96 -9.05
CA ARG A 137 9.56 -3.00 -10.48
C ARG A 137 9.64 -4.41 -11.03
N ILE A 138 10.23 -5.35 -10.28
CA ILE A 138 10.36 -6.74 -10.72
C ILE A 138 8.98 -7.41 -10.73
N PHE A 139 8.13 -7.13 -9.75
CA PHE A 139 6.75 -7.63 -9.69
C PHE A 139 5.72 -6.74 -10.40
N LYS A 140 6.09 -5.58 -10.96
CA LYS A 140 5.44 -5.01 -12.13
C LYS A 140 5.73 -5.83 -13.40
N VAL A 141 6.17 -7.03 -13.24
CA VAL A 141 6.07 -8.03 -14.28
C VAL A 141 4.57 -8.25 -14.48
N GLN A 142 4.02 -7.51 -15.42
CA GLN A 142 2.77 -7.74 -16.12
C GLN A 142 2.58 -9.20 -16.57
N PHE A 143 3.49 -10.09 -16.22
CA PHE A 143 3.60 -11.46 -16.66
C PHE A 143 3.06 -12.51 -15.68
N LEU A 144 2.83 -12.18 -14.41
CA LEU A 144 2.41 -13.19 -13.42
C LEU A 144 0.98 -13.02 -12.89
N PHE A 145 0.38 -11.84 -13.10
CA PHE A 145 -1.04 -11.65 -12.78
C PHE A 145 -1.74 -11.06 -13.99
N PRO A 146 -2.61 -11.84 -14.65
CA PRO A 146 -3.45 -11.33 -15.72
C PRO A 146 -4.22 -10.12 -15.18
N GLN A 147 -4.06 -8.95 -15.83
CA GLN A 147 -4.81 -7.77 -15.43
C GLN A 147 -6.27 -7.99 -15.79
N ASN A 148 -7.10 -8.13 -14.78
CA ASN A 148 -8.53 -8.16 -14.98
C ASN A 148 -9.00 -6.76 -15.34
N ILE A 149 -9.60 -6.61 -16.50
CA ILE A 149 -10.16 -5.33 -16.94
C ILE A 149 -11.63 -5.30 -16.51
N THR A 150 -12.00 -4.28 -15.76
CA THR A 150 -13.41 -4.04 -15.45
C THR A 150 -13.99 -3.11 -16.50
N VAL A 151 -14.96 -3.59 -17.25
CA VAL A 151 -15.72 -2.84 -18.25
C VAL A 151 -17.06 -2.47 -17.63
N GLN A 152 -17.39 -1.19 -17.62
CA GLN A 152 -18.73 -0.71 -17.26
C GLN A 152 -19.38 -0.11 -18.51
N MET A 153 -20.58 -0.53 -18.83
CA MET A 153 -21.34 -0.05 -19.98
C MET A 153 -22.80 0.19 -19.62
N CYS A 154 -23.43 1.10 -20.32
CA CYS A 154 -24.88 1.31 -20.27
C CYS A 154 -25.49 0.87 -21.59
N ILE A 155 -26.54 0.06 -21.54
CA ILE A 155 -27.18 -0.58 -22.69
C ILE A 155 -28.68 -0.35 -22.61
N ASN A 156 -29.31 0.02 -23.72
CA ASN A 156 -30.75 0.33 -23.75
C ASN A 156 -31.63 -0.91 -23.94
N LYS A 157 -31.06 -2.05 -24.33
CA LYS A 157 -31.84 -3.29 -24.58
C LYS A 157 -31.18 -4.48 -23.88
N HIS A 158 -32.00 -5.28 -23.20
CA HIS A 158 -31.55 -6.48 -22.50
C HIS A 158 -30.91 -7.53 -23.43
N GLU A 159 -31.45 -7.66 -24.64
CA GLU A 159 -30.97 -8.64 -25.65
C GLU A 159 -29.53 -8.34 -26.10
N ALA A 160 -29.15 -7.06 -26.13
CA ALA A 160 -27.76 -6.68 -26.47
C ALA A 160 -26.74 -7.16 -25.43
N VAL A 161 -27.13 -7.37 -24.17
CA VAL A 161 -26.24 -7.95 -23.14
C VAL A 161 -25.86 -9.38 -23.51
N GLN A 162 -26.83 -10.20 -23.95
CA GLN A 162 -26.55 -11.57 -24.38
C GLN A 162 -25.66 -11.61 -25.61
N GLN A 163 -25.91 -10.76 -26.61
CA GLN A 163 -25.06 -10.67 -27.81
C GLN A 163 -23.61 -10.32 -27.48
N ILE A 164 -23.41 -9.40 -26.51
CA ILE A 164 -22.07 -9.03 -26.05
C ILE A 164 -21.38 -10.22 -25.37
N VAL A 165 -22.07 -10.97 -24.51
CA VAL A 165 -21.53 -12.16 -23.83
C VAL A 165 -21.17 -13.24 -24.85
N GLU A 166 -22.04 -13.53 -25.81
CA GLU A 166 -21.77 -14.49 -26.88
C GLU A 166 -20.58 -14.08 -27.76
N THR A 167 -20.50 -12.79 -28.12
CA THR A 167 -19.37 -12.24 -28.89
C THR A 167 -18.04 -12.44 -28.16
N LEU A 168 -18.01 -12.18 -26.85
CA LEU A 168 -16.83 -12.38 -26.03
C LEU A 168 -16.43 -13.85 -25.94
N GLN A 169 -17.41 -14.75 -25.81
CA GLN A 169 -17.17 -16.21 -25.79
C GLN A 169 -16.62 -16.70 -27.13
N VAL A 170 -17.20 -16.27 -28.27
CA VAL A 170 -16.71 -16.61 -29.61
C VAL A 170 -15.29 -16.12 -29.86
N LYS A 171 -14.94 -14.93 -29.34
CA LYS A 171 -13.57 -14.39 -29.41
C LYS A 171 -12.60 -15.03 -28.42
N GLY A 172 -13.04 -15.96 -27.59
CA GLY A 172 -12.20 -16.64 -26.60
C GLY A 172 -11.76 -15.74 -25.42
N ILE A 173 -12.46 -14.63 -25.17
CA ILE A 173 -12.17 -13.72 -24.06
C ILE A 173 -12.88 -14.22 -22.80
N PRO A 174 -12.14 -14.67 -21.76
CA PRO A 174 -12.77 -15.22 -20.57
C PRO A 174 -13.45 -14.15 -19.73
N ILE A 175 -14.74 -14.31 -19.47
CA ILE A 175 -15.52 -13.50 -18.56
C ILE A 175 -15.40 -14.12 -17.15
N LEU A 176 -14.84 -13.38 -16.19
CA LEU A 176 -14.73 -13.83 -14.79
C LEU A 176 -16.02 -13.66 -14.02
N SER A 177 -16.65 -12.52 -14.21
CA SER A 177 -17.96 -12.20 -13.64
C SER A 177 -18.62 -11.11 -14.47
N TYR A 178 -19.96 -11.11 -14.49
CA TYR A 178 -20.73 -9.98 -14.98
C TYR A 178 -21.92 -9.72 -14.06
N GLU A 179 -22.29 -8.46 -13.95
CA GLU A 179 -23.39 -7.96 -13.13
C GLU A 179 -24.24 -7.04 -14.00
N VAL A 180 -25.56 -7.22 -13.98
CA VAL A 180 -26.52 -6.41 -14.75
C VAL A 180 -27.49 -5.78 -13.78
N GLU A 181 -27.52 -4.46 -13.76
CA GLU A 181 -28.42 -3.66 -12.94
C GLU A 181 -29.38 -2.88 -13.85
N ALA A 182 -30.67 -3.09 -13.71
CA ALA A 182 -31.67 -2.33 -14.45
C ALA A 182 -31.97 -1.01 -13.72
N LEU A 183 -31.75 0.11 -14.40
CA LEU A 183 -31.99 1.45 -13.88
C LEU A 183 -33.13 2.09 -14.67
N GLN A 184 -34.15 2.59 -13.98
CA GLN A 184 -35.22 3.34 -14.59
C GLN A 184 -34.82 4.81 -14.75
N GLN A 185 -34.67 5.28 -15.97
CA GLN A 185 -34.31 6.67 -16.28
C GLN A 185 -35.50 7.32 -17.02
N GLY A 186 -36.41 7.93 -16.27
CA GLY A 186 -37.68 8.45 -16.81
C GLY A 186 -38.60 7.32 -17.25
N THR A 187 -38.96 7.30 -18.54
CA THR A 187 -39.81 6.27 -19.17
C THR A 187 -39.02 5.11 -19.78
N GLU A 188 -37.71 5.19 -19.83
CA GLU A 188 -36.82 4.16 -20.42
C GLU A 188 -36.09 3.36 -19.35
N ILE A 189 -35.86 2.07 -19.64
CA ILE A 189 -35.04 1.18 -18.81
C ILE A 189 -33.65 1.11 -19.43
N VAL A 190 -32.63 1.51 -18.66
CA VAL A 190 -31.21 1.41 -19.04
C VAL A 190 -30.57 0.33 -18.21
N TYR A 191 -29.88 -0.60 -18.86
CA TYR A 191 -29.12 -1.68 -18.19
C TYR A 191 -27.69 -1.26 -17.99
N LYS A 192 -27.27 -1.11 -16.73
CA LYS A 192 -25.88 -0.91 -16.36
C LYS A 192 -25.22 -2.27 -16.22
N VAL A 193 -24.26 -2.55 -17.10
CA VAL A 193 -23.54 -3.82 -17.14
C VAL A 193 -22.11 -3.60 -16.68
N GLY A 194 -21.71 -4.32 -15.63
CA GLY A 194 -20.33 -4.42 -15.17
C GLY A 194 -19.78 -5.79 -15.54
N MET A 195 -18.68 -5.86 -16.30
CA MET A 195 -18.03 -7.12 -16.66
C MET A 195 -16.57 -7.11 -16.21
N GLN A 196 -16.11 -8.22 -15.66
CA GLN A 196 -14.68 -8.47 -15.41
C GLN A 196 -14.16 -9.46 -16.43
N LEU A 197 -13.20 -9.01 -17.23
CA LEU A 197 -12.59 -9.80 -18.29
C LEU A 197 -11.16 -10.16 -17.88
N LYS A 198 -10.74 -11.40 -18.14
CA LYS A 198 -9.43 -11.90 -17.73
C LYS A 198 -8.43 -11.78 -18.88
N ASN A 199 -7.27 -11.20 -18.58
CA ASN A 199 -6.06 -11.30 -19.40
C ASN A 199 -6.23 -10.91 -20.86
N ILE A 200 -6.76 -9.72 -21.13
CA ILE A 200 -6.90 -9.20 -22.50
C ILE A 200 -5.64 -8.43 -22.87
N SER A 201 -5.07 -8.74 -24.05
CA SER A 201 -3.98 -7.98 -24.64
C SER A 201 -4.41 -6.56 -24.99
N SER A 202 -3.44 -5.64 -25.16
CA SER A 202 -3.74 -4.27 -25.55
C SER A 202 -4.43 -4.16 -26.92
N GLU A 203 -4.15 -5.09 -27.84
CA GLU A 203 -4.79 -5.18 -29.15
C GLU A 203 -6.24 -5.65 -29.02
N GLU A 204 -6.48 -6.74 -28.33
CA GLU A 204 -7.83 -7.27 -28.08
C GLU A 204 -8.71 -6.27 -27.33
N LYS A 205 -8.13 -5.51 -26.40
CA LYS A 205 -8.80 -4.43 -25.69
C LYS A 205 -9.28 -3.34 -26.64
N ASN A 206 -8.41 -2.88 -27.55
CA ASN A 206 -8.76 -1.83 -28.51
C ASN A 206 -9.81 -2.33 -29.51
N GLU A 207 -9.68 -3.55 -30.00
CA GLU A 207 -10.65 -4.18 -30.86
C GLU A 207 -12.01 -4.35 -30.18
N PHE A 208 -12.02 -4.78 -28.92
CA PHE A 208 -13.23 -4.86 -28.11
C PHE A 208 -13.92 -3.51 -27.96
N ILE A 209 -13.16 -2.45 -27.62
CA ILE A 209 -13.73 -1.08 -27.47
C ILE A 209 -14.31 -0.61 -28.80
N GLN A 210 -13.60 -0.75 -29.90
CA GLN A 210 -14.08 -0.37 -31.22
C GLN A 210 -15.38 -1.12 -31.57
N HIS A 211 -15.41 -2.41 -31.35
CA HIS A 211 -16.60 -3.21 -31.59
C HIS A 211 -17.80 -2.77 -30.75
N MET A 212 -17.60 -2.50 -29.45
CA MET A 212 -18.65 -2.03 -28.56
C MET A 212 -19.17 -0.62 -28.95
N GLN A 213 -18.30 0.24 -29.48
CA GLN A 213 -18.70 1.56 -29.97
C GLN A 213 -19.51 1.52 -31.27
N THR A 214 -19.44 0.43 -32.02
CA THR A 214 -20.27 0.26 -33.23
C THR A 214 -21.70 -0.24 -32.94
N LEU A 215 -21.94 -0.71 -31.71
CA LEU A 215 -23.27 -1.18 -31.31
C LEU A 215 -24.17 0.01 -30.94
N PRO A 216 -25.28 0.24 -31.63
CA PRO A 216 -26.16 1.38 -31.38
C PRO A 216 -26.88 1.32 -30.02
N GLU A 217 -26.95 0.14 -29.41
CA GLU A 217 -27.54 -0.09 -28.10
C GLU A 217 -26.64 0.33 -26.94
N VAL A 218 -25.30 0.52 -27.16
CA VAL A 218 -24.33 0.89 -26.14
C VAL A 218 -24.19 2.40 -26.07
N THR A 219 -24.69 3.01 -25.01
CA THR A 219 -24.70 4.47 -24.84
C THR A 219 -23.49 5.00 -24.08
N PHE A 220 -22.85 4.14 -23.29
CA PHE A 220 -21.68 4.54 -22.48
C PHE A 220 -20.75 3.36 -22.24
N ILE A 221 -19.45 3.59 -22.32
CA ILE A 221 -18.40 2.61 -21.99
C ILE A 221 -17.35 3.27 -21.10
N LYS A 222 -17.00 2.63 -19.98
CA LYS A 222 -15.91 3.01 -19.11
C LYS A 222 -15.05 1.80 -18.78
N LEU A 223 -13.75 1.91 -19.03
CA LEU A 223 -12.78 0.90 -18.62
C LEU A 223 -12.09 1.34 -17.32
N LYS A 224 -11.97 0.41 -16.41
CA LYS A 224 -11.21 0.57 -15.18
C LYS A 224 -10.16 -0.54 -15.12
N LEU A 225 -8.89 -0.12 -15.09
CA LEU A 225 -7.72 -0.99 -14.91
C LEU A 225 -7.54 -1.31 -13.44
#